data_cb6f9c500feb488d911748c90cc10cb6
#
_entry.id   cb6f9c500feb488d911748c90cc10cb6
#
_cell.length_a   1.000
_cell.length_b   1.000
_cell.length_c   1.000
_cell.angle_alpha   90.00
_cell.angle_beta   90.00
_cell.angle_gamma   90.00
#
_symmetry.space_group_name_H-M   'P 1'
#
loop_
_entity.id
_entity.type
_entity.pdbx_description
1 polymer ?
#
loop_
_entity_poly.entity_id
_entity_poly.type
_entity_poly.pdbx_seq_one_letter_code
_entity_poly.pdbx_strand_id
1 'polypeptide(L)'
;MSNSRRNFLQKIAIGTGALAAGLPSLARVTGASDEQMERSEGLEKKGQRFNMCGYAAPKLDVVRIGVVGLGMRGSDAVERLSYIDGVEITALCDKYPDRVTAAQKTLEKMGRPKAKEYSGEESYKALCESKDVDLVYTPTPWHLHTPVALYAMRNGKHAATEVPAGKTMDELWDLVETSEKTKQHCMMLENCCYDFFELLTLNMARQGMLGELVHAEGAYIHDLSKDWNFNKKAYADMWRLKENI
;
A
#
# COMPACT_ATOMS: atom_id res chain seq x y z
N MET A 1 -4.12 15.91 25.41
CA MET A 1 -5.40 15.80 24.69
C MET A 1 -5.09 15.44 23.23
N SER A 2 -5.18 14.15 22.90
CA SER A 2 -4.87 13.64 21.56
C SER A 2 -6.08 13.88 20.65
N ASN A 3 -5.98 14.87 19.77
CA ASN A 3 -6.94 15.02 18.68
C ASN A 3 -6.65 13.94 17.64
N SER A 4 -7.50 12.91 17.57
CA SER A 4 -7.43 11.87 16.55
C SER A 4 -7.52 12.50 15.14
N ARG A 5 -6.82 11.91 14.15
CA ARG A 5 -6.94 12.33 12.72
C ARG A 5 -8.40 12.32 12.24
N ARG A 6 -9.23 11.42 12.76
CA ARG A 6 -10.68 11.40 12.53
C ARG A 6 -11.35 12.70 12.98
N ASN A 7 -10.99 13.21 14.17
CA ASN A 7 -11.52 14.47 14.68
C ASN A 7 -11.01 15.68 13.87
N PHE A 8 -9.83 15.58 13.27
CA PHE A 8 -9.30 16.63 12.41
C PHE A 8 -10.10 16.73 11.09
N LEU A 9 -10.34 15.59 10.43
CA LEU A 9 -11.14 15.55 9.20
C LEU A 9 -12.61 15.94 9.44
N GLN A 10 -13.21 15.53 10.56
CA GLN A 10 -14.53 15.98 10.99
C GLN A 10 -14.58 17.48 11.24
N LYS A 11 -13.58 18.07 11.89
CA LYS A 11 -13.54 19.51 12.13
C LYS A 11 -13.39 20.34 10.86
N ILE A 12 -12.69 19.82 9.85
CA ILE A 12 -12.66 20.45 8.52
C ILE A 12 -14.03 20.40 7.87
N ALA A 13 -14.74 19.27 7.93
CA ALA A 13 -16.10 19.15 7.38
C ALA A 13 -17.12 20.03 8.11
N ILE A 14 -16.99 20.21 9.43
CA ILE A 14 -17.88 21.05 10.25
C ILE A 14 -17.51 22.55 10.15
N GLY A 15 -16.20 22.87 10.07
CA GLY A 15 -15.73 24.25 9.99
C GLY A 15 -16.11 24.96 8.68
N THR A 16 -16.26 24.21 7.60
CA THR A 16 -16.75 24.74 6.31
C THR A 16 -18.26 24.88 6.24
N GLY A 17 -19.03 24.21 7.12
CA GLY A 17 -20.50 24.32 7.19
C GLY A 17 -21.02 25.58 7.85
N ALA A 18 -20.23 26.26 8.68
CA ALA A 18 -20.68 27.42 9.45
C ALA A 18 -20.65 28.78 8.69
N LEU A 19 -20.08 28.82 7.49
CA LEU A 19 -19.95 30.04 6.68
C LEU A 19 -20.84 30.07 5.41
N ALA A 20 -21.70 29.07 5.20
CA ALA A 20 -22.48 28.93 3.96
C ALA A 20 -23.99 28.84 4.22
N ALA A 21 -24.57 29.90 4.76
CA ALA A 21 -26.00 30.12 4.58
C ALA A 21 -26.24 30.46 3.08
N GLY A 22 -26.50 29.40 2.27
CA GLY A 22 -26.86 29.57 0.85
C GLY A 22 -26.12 28.71 -0.18
N LEU A 23 -25.11 27.92 0.19
CA LEU A 23 -24.44 27.01 -0.75
C LEU A 23 -24.93 25.55 -0.53
N PRO A 24 -25.15 24.76 -1.61
CA PRO A 24 -25.46 23.35 -1.47
C PRO A 24 -24.33 22.64 -0.73
N SER A 25 -24.69 21.71 0.17
CA SER A 25 -23.72 21.00 0.99
C SER A 25 -22.65 20.31 0.14
N LEU A 26 -21.41 20.29 0.61
CA LEU A 26 -20.28 19.63 -0.09
C LEU A 26 -20.61 18.17 -0.47
N ALA A 27 -21.44 17.50 0.31
CA ALA A 27 -21.91 16.13 0.05
C ALA A 27 -22.67 16.00 -1.28
N ARG A 28 -23.40 17.03 -1.70
CA ARG A 28 -24.07 17.05 -3.02
C ARG A 28 -23.10 17.25 -4.17
N VAL A 29 -21.96 17.89 -3.92
CA VAL A 29 -20.93 18.10 -4.94
C VAL A 29 -20.11 16.83 -5.17
N THR A 30 -19.95 15.98 -4.15
CA THR A 30 -19.17 14.72 -4.22
C THR A 30 -19.96 13.52 -4.72
N GLY A 31 -21.30 13.65 -4.89
CA GLY A 31 -22.15 12.55 -5.37
C GLY A 31 -22.24 11.35 -4.42
N ALA A 32 -21.81 11.50 -3.15
CA ALA A 32 -21.96 10.45 -2.15
C ALA A 32 -23.43 10.21 -1.86
N SER A 33 -23.89 8.95 -1.93
CA SER A 33 -25.26 8.57 -1.58
C SER A 33 -25.49 8.64 -0.06
N ASP A 34 -26.73 8.88 0.37
CA ASP A 34 -27.08 8.89 1.79
C ASP A 34 -26.69 7.56 2.48
N GLU A 35 -26.79 6.44 1.79
CA GLU A 35 -26.29 5.12 2.25
C GLU A 35 -24.76 5.10 2.50
N GLN A 36 -23.97 5.82 1.69
CA GLN A 36 -22.52 5.92 1.91
C GLN A 36 -22.18 6.83 3.10
N MET A 37 -23.00 7.84 3.34
CA MET A 37 -22.87 8.71 4.53
C MET A 37 -23.26 7.97 5.81
N GLU A 38 -24.39 7.24 5.82
CA GLU A 38 -24.80 6.41 6.97
C GLU A 38 -23.77 5.29 7.26
N ARG A 39 -23.16 4.71 6.22
CA ARG A 39 -22.12 3.70 6.37
C ARG A 39 -20.83 4.28 6.94
N SER A 40 -20.48 5.52 6.58
CA SER A 40 -19.32 6.23 7.16
C SER A 40 -19.55 6.59 8.63
N GLU A 41 -20.78 7.00 9.02
CA GLU A 41 -21.15 7.25 10.42
C GLU A 41 -21.20 5.96 11.26
N GLY A 42 -21.57 4.83 10.66
CA GLY A 42 -21.53 3.51 11.31
C GLY A 42 -20.11 3.02 11.63
N LEU A 43 -19.11 3.42 10.83
CA LEU A 43 -17.70 3.10 11.05
C LEU A 43 -17.06 3.87 12.20
N GLU A 44 -17.63 5.03 12.60
CA GLU A 44 -17.15 5.82 13.75
C GLU A 44 -17.38 5.17 15.11
N LYS A 45 -18.22 4.14 15.19
CA LYS A 45 -18.59 3.49 16.46
C LYS A 45 -17.59 2.44 16.96
N LYS A 46 -16.64 2.02 16.12
CA LYS A 46 -15.52 1.17 16.57
C LYS A 46 -14.43 2.06 17.18
N GLY A 47 -14.45 2.23 18.50
CA GLY A 47 -13.46 3.04 19.21
C GLY A 47 -12.03 2.63 18.87
N GLN A 48 -11.26 3.51 18.27
CA GLN A 48 -9.82 3.35 18.03
C GLN A 48 -9.12 3.12 19.37
N ARG A 49 -8.46 1.97 19.53
CA ARG A 49 -7.75 1.59 20.76
C ARG A 49 -6.29 1.98 20.76
N PHE A 50 -5.69 2.07 19.57
CA PHE A 50 -4.29 2.40 19.38
C PHE A 50 -4.13 3.23 18.09
N ASN A 51 -3.14 4.12 18.07
CA ASN A 51 -2.81 4.95 16.91
C ASN A 51 -1.37 4.68 16.51
N MET A 52 -1.16 4.26 15.26
CA MET A 52 0.18 3.98 14.71
C MET A 52 1.02 5.24 14.45
N CYS A 53 0.47 6.46 14.60
CA CYS A 53 1.24 7.69 14.44
C CYS A 53 2.36 7.77 15.48
N GLY A 54 3.61 7.86 15.01
CA GLY A 54 4.79 7.89 15.86
C GLY A 54 5.19 6.56 16.48
N TYR A 55 4.46 5.47 16.18
CA TYR A 55 4.88 4.15 16.59
C TYR A 55 6.09 3.70 15.77
N ALA A 56 7.13 3.22 16.46
CA ALA A 56 8.28 2.56 15.86
C ALA A 56 8.32 1.11 16.34
N ALA A 57 8.36 0.17 15.40
CA ALA A 57 8.61 -1.23 15.72
C ALA A 57 10.03 -1.41 16.28
N PRO A 58 10.31 -2.49 17.04
CA PRO A 58 11.66 -2.80 17.46
C PRO A 58 12.64 -2.84 16.28
N LYS A 59 13.82 -2.28 16.50
CA LYS A 59 14.87 -2.26 15.47
C LYS A 59 15.28 -3.69 15.12
N LEU A 60 15.39 -3.97 13.83
CA LEU A 60 15.99 -5.18 13.28
C LEU A 60 17.34 -4.83 12.65
N ASP A 61 18.36 -5.65 12.87
CA ASP A 61 19.66 -5.49 12.21
C ASP A 61 19.57 -5.92 10.73
N VAL A 62 18.75 -6.92 10.44
CA VAL A 62 18.42 -7.38 9.09
C VAL A 62 16.91 -7.53 8.99
N VAL A 63 16.32 -6.92 7.95
CA VAL A 63 14.90 -7.07 7.61
C VAL A 63 14.74 -8.20 6.61
N ARG A 64 14.09 -9.29 7.02
CA ARG A 64 13.85 -10.47 6.19
C ARG A 64 12.54 -10.29 5.42
N ILE A 65 12.64 -10.18 4.10
CA ILE A 65 11.50 -9.88 3.23
C ILE A 65 11.01 -11.13 2.53
N GLY A 66 9.69 -11.35 2.59
CA GLY A 66 8.96 -12.26 1.71
C GLY A 66 8.28 -11.48 0.59
N VAL A 67 8.55 -11.86 -0.66
CA VAL A 67 7.94 -11.22 -1.84
C VAL A 67 6.82 -12.11 -2.36
N VAL A 68 5.60 -11.55 -2.44
CA VAL A 68 4.39 -12.24 -2.92
C VAL A 68 3.93 -11.58 -4.22
N GLY A 69 4.05 -12.31 -5.34
CA GLY A 69 3.80 -11.81 -6.69
C GLY A 69 5.10 -11.44 -7.39
N LEU A 70 5.52 -12.29 -8.31
CA LEU A 70 6.79 -12.21 -9.03
C LEU A 70 6.57 -11.95 -10.52
N GLY A 71 5.52 -11.18 -10.84
CA GLY A 71 5.30 -10.63 -12.17
C GLY A 71 6.32 -9.54 -12.48
N MET A 72 6.01 -8.71 -13.48
CA MET A 72 6.90 -7.62 -13.93
C MET A 72 7.40 -6.76 -12.75
N ARG A 73 6.49 -6.26 -11.91
CA ARG A 73 6.84 -5.38 -10.78
C ARG A 73 7.61 -6.13 -9.68
N GLY A 74 7.19 -7.36 -9.37
CA GLY A 74 7.82 -8.16 -8.32
C GLY A 74 9.22 -8.64 -8.69
N SER A 75 9.45 -9.05 -9.94
CA SER A 75 10.78 -9.44 -10.40
C SER A 75 11.77 -8.28 -10.35
N ASP A 76 11.35 -7.07 -10.77
CA ASP A 76 12.16 -5.86 -10.65
C ASP A 76 12.46 -5.50 -9.19
N ALA A 77 11.49 -5.73 -8.31
CA ALA A 77 11.66 -5.44 -6.88
C ALA A 77 12.67 -6.41 -6.23
N VAL A 78 12.69 -7.68 -6.60
CA VAL A 78 13.68 -8.64 -6.12
C VAL A 78 15.10 -8.15 -6.43
N GLU A 79 15.34 -7.65 -7.63
CA GLU A 79 16.63 -7.08 -8.00
C GLU A 79 16.93 -5.81 -7.16
N ARG A 80 16.02 -4.85 -7.13
CA ARG A 80 16.22 -3.57 -6.41
C ARG A 80 16.42 -3.73 -4.92
N LEU A 81 15.63 -4.57 -4.25
CA LEU A 81 15.76 -4.85 -2.83
C LEU A 81 17.10 -5.51 -2.50
N SER A 82 17.69 -6.24 -3.46
CA SER A 82 18.99 -6.87 -3.30
C SER A 82 20.18 -5.89 -3.19
N TYR A 83 20.00 -4.61 -3.54
CA TYR A 83 21.02 -3.57 -3.37
C TYR A 83 20.98 -2.88 -2.01
N ILE A 84 19.95 -3.16 -1.19
CA ILE A 84 19.76 -2.45 0.08
C ILE A 84 20.52 -3.19 1.18
N ASP A 85 21.38 -2.46 1.91
CA ASP A 85 22.06 -2.98 3.08
C ASP A 85 21.07 -3.24 4.23
N GLY A 86 21.27 -4.33 4.97
CA GLY A 86 20.37 -4.72 6.03
C GLY A 86 19.04 -5.33 5.56
N VAL A 87 18.93 -5.68 4.28
CA VAL A 87 17.78 -6.38 3.70
C VAL A 87 18.20 -7.75 3.17
N GLU A 88 17.39 -8.76 3.47
CA GLU A 88 17.52 -10.11 2.94
C GLU A 88 16.17 -10.61 2.42
N ILE A 89 16.13 -11.10 1.19
CA ILE A 89 14.94 -11.74 0.63
C ILE A 89 14.99 -13.21 1.02
N THR A 90 14.18 -13.59 2.00
CA THR A 90 14.17 -14.95 2.58
C THR A 90 13.08 -15.84 2.00
N ALA A 91 12.07 -15.26 1.34
CA ALA A 91 10.96 -16.01 0.77
C ALA A 91 10.46 -15.40 -0.53
N LEU A 92 10.15 -16.27 -1.49
CA LEU A 92 9.61 -15.93 -2.81
C LEU A 92 8.30 -16.70 -3.02
N CYS A 93 7.25 -15.99 -3.47
CA CYS A 93 5.94 -16.57 -3.69
C CYS A 93 5.30 -16.03 -4.97
N ASP A 94 4.80 -16.93 -5.80
CA ASP A 94 3.91 -16.61 -6.93
C ASP A 94 2.96 -17.78 -7.18
N LYS A 95 1.82 -17.50 -7.81
CA LYS A 95 0.91 -18.52 -8.33
C LYS A 95 1.63 -19.47 -9.32
N TYR A 96 2.55 -18.94 -10.12
CA TYR A 96 3.26 -19.62 -11.17
C TYR A 96 4.68 -20.04 -10.73
N PRO A 97 5.00 -21.35 -10.68
CA PRO A 97 6.31 -21.85 -10.22
C PRO A 97 7.50 -21.35 -11.05
N ASP A 98 7.30 -21.14 -12.35
CA ASP A 98 8.33 -20.64 -13.27
C ASP A 98 8.80 -19.23 -12.89
N ARG A 99 7.92 -18.38 -12.38
CA ARG A 99 8.26 -17.05 -11.86
C ARG A 99 9.07 -17.11 -10.57
N VAL A 100 8.74 -18.04 -9.67
CA VAL A 100 9.52 -18.28 -8.46
C VAL A 100 10.94 -18.73 -8.83
N THR A 101 11.05 -19.67 -9.76
CA THR A 101 12.35 -20.14 -10.28
C THR A 101 13.14 -19.01 -10.94
N ALA A 102 12.49 -18.13 -11.71
CA ALA A 102 13.16 -16.98 -12.33
C ALA A 102 13.67 -15.97 -11.28
N ALA A 103 12.87 -15.66 -10.28
CA ALA A 103 13.28 -14.78 -9.18
C ALA A 103 14.44 -15.37 -8.37
N GLN A 104 14.43 -16.69 -8.12
CA GLN A 104 15.52 -17.38 -7.45
C GLN A 104 16.84 -17.26 -8.23
N LYS A 105 16.80 -17.39 -9.56
CA LYS A 105 17.98 -17.15 -10.41
C LYS A 105 18.48 -15.71 -10.34
N THR A 106 17.59 -14.74 -10.18
CA THR A 106 17.97 -13.34 -9.96
C THR A 106 18.76 -13.20 -8.67
N LEU A 107 18.29 -13.76 -7.56
CA LEU A 107 19.01 -13.75 -6.28
C LEU A 107 20.38 -14.40 -6.40
N GLU A 108 20.47 -15.56 -7.04
CA GLU A 108 21.72 -16.27 -7.30
C GLU A 108 22.71 -15.40 -8.11
N LYS A 109 22.25 -14.78 -9.21
CA LYS A 109 23.04 -13.87 -10.03
C LYS A 109 23.56 -12.66 -9.24
N MET A 110 22.76 -12.19 -8.25
CA MET A 110 23.12 -11.09 -7.37
C MET A 110 23.99 -11.52 -6.18
N GLY A 111 24.39 -12.81 -6.12
CA GLY A 111 25.18 -13.35 -5.00
C GLY A 111 24.44 -13.37 -3.67
N ARG A 112 23.10 -13.37 -3.68
CA ARG A 112 22.26 -13.40 -2.47
C ARG A 112 21.94 -14.84 -2.07
N PRO A 113 21.68 -15.09 -0.77
CA PRO A 113 21.28 -16.43 -0.29
C PRO A 113 20.03 -16.92 -1.00
N LYS A 114 19.89 -18.24 -1.06
CA LYS A 114 18.72 -18.91 -1.59
C LYS A 114 17.50 -18.62 -0.70
N ALA A 115 16.43 -18.09 -1.29
CA ALA A 115 15.15 -17.87 -0.61
C ALA A 115 14.31 -19.15 -0.58
N LYS A 116 13.41 -19.25 0.38
CA LYS A 116 12.40 -20.32 0.46
C LYS A 116 11.33 -20.06 -0.60
N GLU A 117 10.96 -21.11 -1.33
CA GLU A 117 10.07 -21.04 -2.47
C GLU A 117 8.66 -21.50 -2.11
N TYR A 118 7.65 -20.71 -2.53
CA TYR A 118 6.23 -21.00 -2.37
C TYR A 118 5.53 -20.82 -3.70
N SER A 119 4.69 -21.78 -4.11
CA SER A 119 3.96 -21.70 -5.38
C SER A 119 2.52 -22.19 -5.23
N GLY A 120 1.62 -21.54 -5.96
CA GLY A 120 0.19 -21.86 -5.99
C GLY A 120 -0.69 -20.70 -5.54
N GLU A 121 -2.01 -20.83 -5.76
CA GLU A 121 -2.99 -19.76 -5.55
C GLU A 121 -2.94 -19.12 -4.15
N GLU A 122 -2.90 -19.92 -3.11
CA GLU A 122 -2.94 -19.45 -1.73
C GLU A 122 -1.62 -19.63 -0.96
N SER A 123 -0.55 -19.92 -1.69
CA SER A 123 0.76 -20.20 -1.10
C SER A 123 1.35 -19.01 -0.32
N TYR A 124 0.86 -17.79 -0.56
CA TYR A 124 1.22 -16.63 0.24
C TYR A 124 0.89 -16.80 1.73
N LYS A 125 -0.13 -17.60 2.08
CA LYS A 125 -0.48 -17.87 3.48
C LYS A 125 0.67 -18.56 4.20
N ALA A 126 1.24 -19.62 3.60
CA ALA A 126 2.37 -20.32 4.17
C ALA A 126 3.64 -19.44 4.27
N LEU A 127 3.83 -18.52 3.32
CA LEU A 127 4.90 -17.51 3.40
C LEU A 127 4.67 -16.57 4.59
N CYS A 128 3.46 -16.04 4.77
CA CYS A 128 3.12 -15.15 5.88
C CYS A 128 3.26 -15.84 7.26
N GLU A 129 3.05 -17.14 7.35
CA GLU A 129 3.21 -17.95 8.57
C GLU A 129 4.68 -18.29 8.88
N SER A 130 5.59 -18.09 7.91
CA SER A 130 7.00 -18.39 8.08
C SER A 130 7.65 -17.55 9.19
N LYS A 131 8.46 -18.19 10.03
CA LYS A 131 9.27 -17.49 11.05
C LYS A 131 10.49 -16.77 10.48
N ASP A 132 10.79 -16.99 9.21
CA ASP A 132 11.96 -16.45 8.52
C ASP A 132 11.62 -15.16 7.75
N VAL A 133 10.42 -14.60 7.95
CA VAL A 133 9.94 -13.38 7.31
C VAL A 133 9.53 -12.37 8.36
N ASP A 134 9.98 -11.13 8.22
CA ASP A 134 9.61 -9.99 9.05
C ASP A 134 8.65 -9.03 8.33
N LEU A 135 8.85 -8.88 7.01
CA LEU A 135 8.08 -8.00 6.14
C LEU A 135 7.59 -8.76 4.92
N VAL A 136 6.31 -8.67 4.62
CA VAL A 136 5.72 -9.17 3.37
C VAL A 136 5.51 -8.00 2.41
N TYR A 137 6.12 -8.08 1.24
CA TYR A 137 5.90 -7.15 0.15
C TYR A 137 5.02 -7.81 -0.93
N THR A 138 3.93 -7.14 -1.30
CA THR A 138 2.93 -7.70 -2.23
C THR A 138 2.69 -6.82 -3.46
N PRO A 139 3.43 -7.02 -4.57
CA PRO A 139 3.15 -6.48 -5.90
C PRO A 139 2.26 -7.42 -6.74
N THR A 140 1.22 -7.96 -6.14
CA THR A 140 0.23 -8.84 -6.76
C THR A 140 -0.77 -8.06 -7.64
N PRO A 141 -1.75 -8.70 -8.30
CA PRO A 141 -2.96 -8.03 -8.78
C PRO A 141 -3.73 -7.33 -7.65
N TRP A 142 -4.44 -6.26 -7.97
CA TRP A 142 -5.05 -5.33 -7.00
C TRP A 142 -5.98 -6.01 -5.98
N HIS A 143 -6.77 -6.99 -6.41
CA HIS A 143 -7.69 -7.73 -5.52
C HIS A 143 -6.96 -8.54 -4.42
N LEU A 144 -5.65 -8.76 -4.54
CA LEU A 144 -4.85 -9.49 -3.57
C LEU A 144 -4.04 -8.57 -2.63
N HIS A 145 -3.93 -7.27 -2.92
CA HIS A 145 -3.15 -6.36 -2.08
C HIS A 145 -3.63 -6.38 -0.62
N THR A 146 -4.91 -6.08 -0.42
CA THR A 146 -5.52 -6.07 0.93
C THR A 146 -5.51 -7.46 1.59
N PRO A 147 -6.00 -8.54 0.95
CA PRO A 147 -5.98 -9.87 1.59
C PRO A 147 -4.60 -10.32 2.05
N VAL A 148 -3.57 -10.15 1.22
CA VAL A 148 -2.19 -10.53 1.57
C VAL A 148 -1.66 -9.68 2.71
N ALA A 149 -1.83 -8.36 2.66
CA ALA A 149 -1.38 -7.45 3.71
C ALA A 149 -2.05 -7.73 5.06
N LEU A 150 -3.37 -7.97 5.07
CA LEU A 150 -4.11 -8.33 6.27
C LEU A 150 -3.64 -9.65 6.85
N TYR A 151 -3.44 -10.66 5.99
CA TYR A 151 -2.97 -11.97 6.45
C TYR A 151 -1.55 -11.89 7.02
N ALA A 152 -0.65 -11.14 6.39
CA ALA A 152 0.68 -10.88 6.88
C ALA A 152 0.66 -10.23 8.28
N MET A 153 -0.09 -9.14 8.46
CA MET A 153 -0.15 -8.44 9.73
C MET A 153 -0.78 -9.30 10.85
N ARG A 154 -1.79 -10.09 10.54
CA ARG A 154 -2.42 -11.03 11.50
C ARG A 154 -1.46 -12.15 11.94
N ASN A 155 -0.45 -12.46 11.13
CA ASN A 155 0.63 -13.41 11.46
C ASN A 155 1.90 -12.72 11.98
N GLY A 156 1.79 -11.47 12.46
CA GLY A 156 2.87 -10.73 13.09
C GLY A 156 3.95 -10.24 12.13
N LYS A 157 3.63 -10.08 10.85
CA LYS A 157 4.53 -9.52 9.84
C LYS A 157 4.16 -8.08 9.53
N HIS A 158 5.13 -7.24 9.26
CA HIS A 158 4.88 -5.97 8.59
C HIS A 158 4.41 -6.22 7.16
N ALA A 159 3.68 -5.27 6.59
CA ALA A 159 3.18 -5.37 5.23
C ALA A 159 3.57 -4.14 4.40
N ALA A 160 3.95 -4.39 3.17
CA ALA A 160 4.12 -3.37 2.15
C ALA A 160 3.36 -3.80 0.88
N THR A 161 2.56 -2.91 0.33
CA THR A 161 1.77 -3.19 -0.88
C THR A 161 2.01 -2.15 -1.95
N GLU A 162 1.84 -2.53 -3.20
CA GLU A 162 1.77 -1.59 -4.32
C GLU A 162 0.42 -0.86 -4.34
N VAL A 163 0.31 0.13 -5.21
CA VAL A 163 -0.92 0.93 -5.44
C VAL A 163 -1.92 0.14 -6.28
N PRO A 164 -3.21 0.20 -5.93
CA PRO A 164 -3.83 0.76 -4.73
C PRO A 164 -3.71 -0.18 -3.53
N ALA A 165 -3.65 0.35 -2.32
CA ALA A 165 -3.60 -0.46 -1.10
C ALA A 165 -4.89 -1.29 -0.90
N GLY A 166 -6.03 -0.73 -1.26
CA GLY A 166 -7.34 -1.37 -1.27
C GLY A 166 -8.22 -0.77 -2.34
N LYS A 167 -9.27 -1.49 -2.74
CA LYS A 167 -10.23 -1.10 -3.79
C LYS A 167 -11.52 -0.52 -3.21
N THR A 168 -11.80 -0.78 -1.95
CA THR A 168 -12.99 -0.31 -1.26
C THR A 168 -12.64 0.41 0.04
N MET A 169 -13.56 1.21 0.56
CA MET A 169 -13.38 1.88 1.84
C MET A 169 -13.28 0.88 3.00
N ASP A 170 -14.02 -0.22 2.93
CA ASP A 170 -13.97 -1.29 3.94
C ASP A 170 -12.57 -1.93 3.98
N GLU A 171 -11.98 -2.23 2.82
CA GLU A 171 -10.61 -2.76 2.74
C GLU A 171 -9.58 -1.78 3.33
N LEU A 172 -9.71 -0.48 3.05
CA LEU A 172 -8.80 0.53 3.58
C LEU A 172 -8.93 0.65 5.11
N TRP A 173 -10.15 0.61 5.65
CA TRP A 173 -10.37 0.58 7.08
C TRP A 173 -9.84 -0.69 7.72
N ASP A 174 -10.03 -1.85 7.09
CA ASP A 174 -9.50 -3.12 7.58
C ASP A 174 -7.97 -3.10 7.69
N LEU A 175 -7.26 -2.49 6.72
CA LEU A 175 -5.81 -2.32 6.78
C LEU A 175 -5.39 -1.45 7.98
N VAL A 176 -6.05 -0.31 8.18
CA VAL A 176 -5.76 0.60 9.31
C VAL A 176 -6.04 -0.11 10.64
N GLU A 177 -7.24 -0.67 10.81
CA GLU A 177 -7.62 -1.35 12.06
C GLU A 177 -6.73 -2.55 12.37
N THR A 178 -6.36 -3.34 11.35
CA THR A 178 -5.48 -4.50 11.55
C THR A 178 -4.08 -4.05 11.94
N SER A 179 -3.53 -3.02 11.28
CA SER A 179 -2.24 -2.42 11.66
C SER A 179 -2.25 -1.93 13.11
N GLU A 180 -3.29 -1.22 13.53
CA GLU A 180 -3.43 -0.72 14.90
C GLU A 180 -3.58 -1.87 15.93
N LYS A 181 -4.35 -2.91 15.61
CA LYS A 181 -4.57 -4.07 16.49
C LYS A 181 -3.32 -4.92 16.67
N THR A 182 -2.60 -5.16 15.58
CA THR A 182 -1.42 -6.04 15.58
C THR A 182 -0.12 -5.31 15.86
N LYS A 183 -0.11 -3.97 15.80
CA LYS A 183 1.07 -3.11 15.87
C LYS A 183 2.10 -3.44 14.78
N GLN A 184 1.61 -3.92 13.63
CA GLN A 184 2.44 -4.14 12.46
C GLN A 184 2.31 -2.96 11.51
N HIS A 185 3.44 -2.47 10.99
CA HIS A 185 3.41 -1.42 9.98
C HIS A 185 2.77 -1.94 8.70
N CYS A 186 1.93 -1.12 8.09
CA CYS A 186 1.37 -1.32 6.76
C CYS A 186 1.67 -0.09 5.91
N MET A 187 2.40 -0.27 4.82
CA MET A 187 2.82 0.83 3.95
C MET A 187 2.36 0.56 2.51
N MET A 188 1.65 1.51 1.92
CA MET A 188 1.48 1.55 0.47
C MET A 188 2.70 2.21 -0.14
N LEU A 189 3.37 1.49 -1.03
CA LEU A 189 4.56 1.97 -1.75
C LEU A 189 4.11 2.75 -2.98
N GLU A 190 4.41 4.04 -2.98
CA GLU A 190 4.09 4.95 -4.08
C GLU A 190 5.35 5.35 -4.81
N ASN A 191 5.28 5.40 -6.15
CA ASN A 191 6.39 5.88 -6.96
C ASN A 191 6.60 7.38 -6.75
N CYS A 192 7.81 7.83 -6.99
CA CYS A 192 8.20 9.25 -7.04
C CYS A 192 8.05 10.04 -5.74
N CYS A 193 7.39 9.53 -4.69
CA CYS A 193 7.21 10.26 -3.43
C CYS A 193 8.50 10.78 -2.79
N TYR A 194 9.62 10.13 -3.09
CA TYR A 194 10.95 10.45 -2.55
C TYR A 194 11.93 10.90 -3.64
N ASP A 195 11.45 11.24 -4.83
CA ASP A 195 12.27 11.75 -5.90
C ASP A 195 12.69 13.20 -5.62
N PHE A 196 13.69 13.67 -6.35
CA PHE A 196 14.32 14.97 -6.09
C PHE A 196 13.33 16.13 -6.13
N PHE A 197 12.45 16.19 -7.14
CA PHE A 197 11.53 17.32 -7.30
C PHE A 197 10.42 17.33 -6.25
N GLU A 198 9.92 16.17 -5.86
CA GLU A 198 8.89 16.02 -4.83
C GLU A 198 9.44 16.46 -3.46
N LEU A 199 10.63 15.97 -3.11
CA LEU A 199 11.29 16.36 -1.86
C LEU A 199 11.71 17.83 -1.86
N LEU A 200 12.20 18.36 -2.99
CA LEU A 200 12.54 19.77 -3.13
C LEU A 200 11.29 20.65 -2.93
N THR A 201 10.19 20.34 -3.63
CA THR A 201 8.92 21.07 -3.51
C THR A 201 8.38 21.04 -2.08
N LEU A 202 8.40 19.87 -1.44
CA LEU A 202 8.02 19.75 -0.02
C LEU A 202 8.89 20.61 0.90
N ASN A 203 10.20 20.62 0.66
CA ASN A 203 11.14 21.42 1.46
C ASN A 203 10.90 22.93 1.26
N MET A 204 10.71 23.38 0.02
CA MET A 204 10.37 24.77 -0.29
C MET A 204 9.07 25.22 0.40
N ALA A 205 8.05 24.36 0.35
CA ALA A 205 6.77 24.63 1.00
C ALA A 205 6.93 24.72 2.54
N ARG A 206 7.70 23.82 3.15
CA ARG A 206 7.99 23.84 4.60
C ARG A 206 8.78 25.05 5.06
N GLN A 207 9.63 25.58 4.21
CA GLN A 207 10.41 26.80 4.48
C GLN A 207 9.65 28.09 4.17
N GLY A 208 8.40 27.99 3.73
CA GLY A 208 7.59 29.16 3.37
C GLY A 208 8.02 29.88 2.08
N MET A 209 8.92 29.26 1.28
CA MET A 209 9.42 29.89 0.03
C MET A 209 8.32 30.09 -1.01
N LEU A 210 7.25 29.32 -0.94
CA LEU A 210 6.10 29.42 -1.85
C LEU A 210 5.01 30.38 -1.32
N GLY A 211 5.22 30.98 -0.14
CA GLY A 211 4.22 31.82 0.52
C GLY A 211 3.01 31.01 1.00
N GLU A 212 1.84 31.67 1.07
CA GLU A 212 0.58 31.00 1.41
C GLU A 212 0.07 30.21 0.20
N LEU A 213 -0.07 28.88 0.38
CA LEU A 213 -0.56 27.99 -0.68
C LEU A 213 -2.08 28.03 -0.77
N VAL A 214 -2.60 28.70 -1.78
CA VAL A 214 -4.05 28.83 -2.01
C VAL A 214 -4.60 27.78 -2.98
N HIS A 215 -3.74 27.20 -3.82
CA HIS A 215 -4.12 26.17 -4.78
C HIS A 215 -2.92 25.27 -5.10
N ALA A 216 -3.17 23.99 -5.33
CA ALA A 216 -2.21 23.04 -5.86
C ALA A 216 -2.92 22.09 -6.84
N GLU A 217 -2.25 21.74 -7.93
CA GLU A 217 -2.74 20.80 -8.93
C GLU A 217 -1.65 19.76 -9.23
N GLY A 218 -2.06 18.49 -9.32
CA GLY A 218 -1.21 17.40 -9.74
C GLY A 218 -1.94 16.51 -10.73
N ALA A 219 -1.21 15.96 -11.72
CA ALA A 219 -1.78 15.08 -12.72
C ALA A 219 -0.89 13.85 -12.94
N TYR A 220 -1.51 12.68 -13.04
CA TYR A 220 -0.87 11.44 -13.46
C TYR A 220 -1.49 11.02 -14.80
N ILE A 221 -0.78 11.32 -15.88
CA ILE A 221 -1.31 11.14 -17.24
C ILE A 221 -0.42 10.16 -18.00
N HIS A 222 -0.99 9.00 -18.37
CA HIS A 222 -0.30 7.96 -19.12
C HIS A 222 -1.19 7.40 -20.24
N ASP A 223 -0.63 7.22 -21.42
CA ASP A 223 -1.24 6.34 -22.44
C ASP A 223 -0.78 4.91 -22.19
N LEU A 224 -1.64 4.12 -21.56
CA LEU A 224 -1.39 2.70 -21.28
C LEU A 224 -2.02 1.77 -22.33
N SER A 225 -2.61 2.32 -23.39
CA SER A 225 -3.40 1.55 -24.36
C SER A 225 -2.55 0.55 -25.16
N LYS A 226 -1.31 0.89 -25.49
CA LYS A 226 -0.46 0.10 -26.36
C LYS A 226 0.34 -0.96 -25.63
N ASP A 227 0.90 -0.64 -24.47
CA ASP A 227 1.95 -1.45 -23.87
C ASP A 227 1.51 -2.18 -22.59
N TRP A 228 0.56 -1.63 -21.82
CA TRP A 228 0.28 -2.14 -20.50
C TRP A 228 -1.09 -2.82 -20.37
N ASN A 229 -2.17 -2.14 -20.68
CA ASN A 229 -3.50 -2.71 -20.43
C ASN A 229 -3.90 -3.81 -21.42
N PHE A 230 -3.38 -3.77 -22.66
CA PHE A 230 -3.70 -4.71 -23.73
C PHE A 230 -2.57 -5.70 -24.03
N ASN A 231 -1.46 -5.63 -23.33
CA ASN A 231 -0.32 -6.52 -23.52
C ASN A 231 -0.43 -7.76 -22.63
N LYS A 232 -0.78 -8.90 -23.23
CA LYS A 232 -0.87 -10.20 -22.53
C LYS A 232 0.46 -10.65 -21.91
N LYS A 233 1.61 -10.19 -22.44
CA LYS A 233 2.93 -10.51 -21.89
C LYS A 233 3.24 -9.73 -20.62
N ALA A 234 2.73 -8.50 -20.50
CA ALA A 234 2.94 -7.66 -19.33
C ALA A 234 2.06 -8.10 -18.14
N TYR A 235 0.81 -8.46 -18.44
CA TYR A 235 -0.15 -8.86 -17.40
C TYR A 235 -0.79 -10.19 -17.75
N ALA A 236 -0.43 -11.24 -17.01
CA ALA A 236 -1.05 -12.54 -17.15
C ALA A 236 -2.58 -12.41 -17.05
N ASP A 237 -3.30 -13.04 -17.99
CA ASP A 237 -4.75 -13.02 -18.07
C ASP A 237 -5.37 -11.62 -18.21
N MET A 238 -4.57 -10.60 -18.54
CA MET A 238 -5.00 -9.20 -18.65
C MET A 238 -5.78 -8.73 -17.41
N TRP A 239 -5.34 -9.15 -16.21
CA TRP A 239 -6.04 -8.90 -14.95
C TRP A 239 -6.30 -7.41 -14.70
N ARG A 240 -5.33 -6.54 -15.07
CA ARG A 240 -5.47 -5.09 -14.85
C ARG A 240 -6.62 -4.49 -15.66
N LEU A 241 -6.84 -4.95 -16.89
CA LEU A 241 -7.98 -4.52 -17.67
C LEU A 241 -9.29 -5.02 -17.05
N LYS A 242 -9.32 -6.29 -16.64
CA LYS A 242 -10.52 -6.90 -16.02
C LYS A 242 -10.88 -6.25 -14.68
N GLU A 243 -9.92 -5.77 -13.93
CA GLU A 243 -10.17 -5.11 -12.64
C GLU A 243 -10.57 -3.62 -12.79
N ASN A 244 -10.43 -3.04 -13.98
CA ASN A 244 -10.82 -1.65 -14.27
C ASN A 244 -12.20 -1.54 -14.94
N ILE A 245 -12.82 -2.66 -15.35
CA ILE A 245 -14.16 -2.72 -15.92
C ILE A 245 -15.14 -3.21 -14.86
#